data_323916cc6533892b353491a7a3c08cc3
#
_entry.id   323916cc6533892b353491a7a3c08cc3
#
_cell.length_a   1.000
_cell.length_b   1.000
_cell.length_c   1.000
_cell.angle_alpha   90.00
_cell.angle_beta   90.00
_cell.angle_gamma   90.00
#
_symmetry.space_group_name_H-M   'P 1'
#
loop_
_entity.id
_entity.type
_entity.pdbx_description
1 polymer ?
#
loop_
_entity_poly.entity_id
_entity_poly.type
_entity_poly.pdbx_seq_one_letter_code
_entity_poly.pdbx_strand_id
1 'polypeptide(L)'
;PNIDTENPDNVIKLHLHKQCVNVFLCLNIDSLHKRSYRQVQGQAPLKESLAAAILIKEGWLEELKKHQPILIDQMCGSGTIL
;
A
#
# COMPACT_ATOMS: atom_id res chain seq x y z
N PRO A 1 -4.76 33.01 -2.52
CA PRO A 1 -4.72 31.54 -2.69
C PRO A 1 -6.03 30.95 -2.18
N ASN A 2 -6.67 30.17 -3.01
CA ASN A 2 -7.92 29.48 -2.65
C ASN A 2 -7.57 28.07 -2.16
N ILE A 3 -8.25 27.65 -1.09
CA ILE A 3 -8.16 26.27 -0.62
C ILE A 3 -9.20 25.47 -1.42
N ASP A 4 -8.73 24.56 -2.25
CA ASP A 4 -9.58 23.61 -2.95
C ASP A 4 -9.53 22.26 -2.23
N THR A 5 -10.68 21.81 -1.74
CA THR A 5 -10.80 20.55 -1.00
C THR A 5 -11.17 19.36 -1.89
N GLU A 6 -11.68 19.62 -3.10
CA GLU A 6 -12.10 18.58 -4.04
C GLU A 6 -10.97 18.18 -4.98
N ASN A 7 -10.25 19.17 -5.53
CA ASN A 7 -9.15 18.94 -6.47
C ASN A 7 -7.91 19.77 -6.10
N PRO A 8 -7.25 19.46 -4.98
CA PRO A 8 -6.09 20.23 -4.55
C PRO A 8 -4.85 19.91 -5.39
N ASP A 9 -4.09 20.93 -5.78
CA ASP A 9 -2.77 20.75 -6.41
C ASP A 9 -1.76 20.12 -5.45
N ASN A 10 -1.86 20.47 -4.17
CA ASN A 10 -0.96 19.98 -3.13
C ASN A 10 -1.76 19.71 -1.85
N VAL A 11 -1.46 18.58 -1.19
CA VAL A 11 -2.05 18.22 0.10
C VAL A 11 -1.00 18.24 1.18
N ILE A 12 -1.22 19.06 2.20
CA ILE A 12 -0.39 19.10 3.41
C ILE A 12 -1.13 18.39 4.52
N LYS A 13 -0.51 17.37 5.13
CA LYS A 13 -1.05 16.66 6.29
C LYS A 13 -0.31 17.08 7.54
N LEU A 14 -1.07 17.39 8.59
CA LEU A 14 -0.57 17.68 9.92
C LEU A 14 -0.89 16.49 10.83
N HIS A 15 0.12 15.93 11.45
CA HIS A 15 -0.01 14.88 12.45
C HIS A 15 0.44 15.38 13.81
N LEU A 16 -0.54 15.54 14.72
CA LEU A 16 -0.31 15.98 16.08
C LEU A 16 -0.18 14.74 16.99
N HIS A 17 0.95 14.61 17.65
CA HIS A 17 1.15 13.55 18.63
C HIS A 17 1.82 14.13 19.88
N LYS A 18 1.12 14.08 21.02
CA LYS A 18 1.55 14.67 22.28
C LYS A 18 1.89 16.16 22.09
N GLN A 19 3.18 16.55 22.21
CA GLN A 19 3.67 17.92 22.05
C GLN A 19 4.40 18.16 20.73
N CYS A 20 4.37 17.17 19.82
CA CYS A 20 5.02 17.25 18.52
C CYS A 20 4.00 17.41 17.40
N VAL A 21 4.35 18.24 16.42
CA VAL A 21 3.59 18.42 15.18
C VAL A 21 4.50 17.99 14.03
N ASN A 22 4.07 16.98 13.29
CA ASN A 22 4.72 16.58 12.05
C ASN A 22 3.94 17.14 10.87
N VAL A 23 4.64 17.74 9.94
CA VAL A 23 4.08 18.34 8.73
C VAL A 23 4.55 17.48 7.54
N PHE A 24 3.62 16.99 6.74
CA PHE A 24 3.90 16.15 5.58
C PHE A 24 3.34 16.79 4.33
N LEU A 25 4.14 16.88 3.27
CA LEU A 25 3.67 17.15 1.93
C LEU A 25 3.35 15.82 1.25
N CYS A 26 2.09 15.65 0.81
CA CYS A 26 1.69 14.46 0.07
C CYS A 26 2.12 14.58 -1.39
N LEU A 27 2.93 13.65 -1.85
CA LEU A 27 3.39 13.61 -3.23
C LEU A 27 2.39 12.92 -4.18
N ASN A 28 1.40 12.24 -3.60
CA ASN A 28 0.33 11.58 -4.35
C ASN A 28 -0.99 11.70 -3.58
N ILE A 29 -2.06 11.93 -4.32
CA ILE A 29 -3.40 12.14 -3.77
C ILE A 29 -4.01 10.80 -3.33
N ASP A 30 -3.83 9.76 -4.14
CA ASP A 30 -4.36 8.44 -3.86
C ASP A 30 -3.51 7.63 -2.89
N SER A 31 -4.18 6.82 -2.08
CA SER A 31 -3.49 5.90 -1.17
C SER A 31 -2.66 4.87 -1.93
N LEU A 32 -1.39 4.71 -1.56
CA LEU A 32 -0.44 3.81 -2.22
C LEU A 32 -0.85 2.33 -2.18
N HIS A 33 -1.75 1.94 -1.30
CA HIS A 33 -2.26 0.57 -1.24
C HIS A 33 -3.32 0.25 -2.31
N LYS A 34 -3.86 1.27 -2.99
CA LYS A 34 -4.82 1.10 -4.09
C LYS A 34 -4.03 0.91 -5.40
N ARG A 35 -3.69 -0.32 -5.73
CA ARG A 35 -2.85 -0.66 -6.89
C ARG A 35 -3.64 -1.17 -8.10
N SER A 36 -4.95 -1.27 -7.99
CA SER A 36 -5.88 -1.61 -9.08
C SER A 36 -5.73 -3.04 -9.66
N TYR A 37 -4.83 -3.88 -9.18
CA TYR A 37 -4.71 -5.25 -9.67
C TYR A 37 -5.75 -6.21 -9.05
N ARG A 38 -6.32 -5.84 -7.91
CA ARG A 38 -7.35 -6.63 -7.25
C ARG A 38 -8.69 -6.47 -7.94
N GLN A 39 -9.22 -7.57 -8.47
CA GLN A 39 -10.51 -7.60 -9.16
C GLN A 39 -11.69 -7.88 -8.21
N VAL A 40 -11.46 -8.62 -7.13
CA VAL A 40 -12.49 -9.00 -6.16
C VAL A 40 -12.08 -8.54 -4.76
N GLN A 41 -13.00 -7.85 -4.07
CA GLN A 41 -12.79 -7.43 -2.68
C GLN A 41 -13.62 -8.33 -1.74
N GLY A 42 -12.94 -8.98 -0.80
CA GLY A 42 -13.59 -9.67 0.32
C GLY A 42 -14.01 -8.70 1.44
N GLN A 43 -14.65 -9.21 2.49
CA GLN A 43 -15.11 -8.38 3.62
C GLN A 43 -13.99 -7.71 4.41
N ALA A 44 -12.80 -8.31 4.48
CA ALA A 44 -11.63 -7.77 5.18
C ALA A 44 -10.36 -8.04 4.35
N PRO A 45 -10.14 -7.32 3.25
CA PRO A 45 -9.03 -7.58 2.37
C PRO A 45 -7.70 -7.13 2.97
N LEU A 46 -6.64 -7.93 2.76
CA LEU A 46 -5.27 -7.51 3.04
C LEU A 46 -4.92 -6.30 2.16
N LYS A 47 -4.29 -5.29 2.74
CA LYS A 47 -3.80 -4.14 1.96
C LYS A 47 -2.70 -4.58 1.00
N GLU A 48 -2.76 -4.18 -0.25
CA GLU A 48 -1.80 -4.55 -1.30
C GLU A 48 -0.36 -4.14 -0.95
N SER A 49 -0.18 -2.97 -0.33
CA SER A 49 1.13 -2.53 0.15
C SER A 49 1.69 -3.42 1.27
N LEU A 50 0.82 -3.98 2.12
CA LEU A 50 1.23 -4.91 3.17
C LEU A 50 1.57 -6.28 2.58
N ALA A 51 0.81 -6.76 1.60
CA ALA A 51 1.13 -7.98 0.86
C ALA A 51 2.52 -7.89 0.21
N ALA A 52 2.79 -6.80 -0.50
CA ALA A 52 4.11 -6.54 -1.08
C ALA A 52 5.23 -6.49 -0.03
N ALA A 53 4.98 -5.85 1.11
CA ALA A 53 5.96 -5.78 2.21
C ALA A 53 6.28 -7.16 2.80
N ILE A 54 5.29 -8.05 2.92
CA ILE A 54 5.49 -9.43 3.37
C ILE A 54 6.41 -10.17 2.40
N LEU A 55 6.11 -10.14 1.10
CA LEU A 55 6.91 -10.81 0.08
C LEU A 55 8.35 -10.29 0.04
N ILE A 56 8.55 -8.98 0.14
CA ILE A 56 9.87 -8.37 0.19
C ILE A 56 10.63 -8.82 1.44
N LYS A 57 9.98 -8.81 2.60
CA LYS A 57 10.60 -9.21 3.88
C LYS A 57 11.03 -10.67 3.87
N GLU A 58 10.25 -11.54 3.27
CA GLU A 58 10.57 -12.97 3.13
C GLU A 58 11.60 -13.27 2.02
N GLY A 59 12.13 -12.26 1.36
CA GLY A 59 13.17 -12.42 0.34
C GLY A 59 12.68 -12.94 -1.00
N TRP A 60 11.38 -12.86 -1.28
CA TRP A 60 10.77 -13.36 -2.51
C TRP A 60 11.44 -12.82 -3.78
N LEU A 61 11.80 -11.53 -3.79
CA LEU A 61 12.46 -10.90 -4.94
C LEU A 61 13.85 -11.50 -5.21
N GLU A 62 14.58 -11.91 -4.17
CA GLU A 62 15.89 -12.55 -4.33
C GLU A 62 15.75 -13.99 -4.84
N GLU A 63 14.70 -14.69 -4.40
CA GLU A 63 14.40 -16.03 -4.90
C GLU A 63 14.02 -16.03 -6.39
N LEU A 64 13.21 -15.05 -6.83
CA LEU A 64 12.84 -14.86 -8.23
C LEU A 64 14.04 -14.64 -9.16
N LYS A 65 15.12 -14.01 -8.66
CA LYS A 65 16.34 -13.79 -9.45
C LYS A 65 17.16 -15.05 -9.64
N LYS A 66 17.07 -16.01 -8.73
CA LYS A 66 17.89 -17.22 -8.73
C LYS A 66 17.24 -18.37 -9.51
N HIS A 67 15.96 -18.54 -9.38
CA HIS A 67 15.18 -19.63 -9.99
C HIS A 67 13.71 -19.24 -10.10
N GLN A 68 12.88 -20.15 -10.58
CA GLN A 68 11.43 -19.94 -10.64
C GLN A 68 10.77 -20.56 -9.40
N PRO A 69 10.65 -19.81 -8.28
CA PRO A 69 10.06 -20.34 -7.06
C PRO A 69 8.54 -20.47 -7.20
N ILE A 70 7.95 -21.36 -6.41
CA ILE A 70 6.51 -21.54 -6.33
C ILE A 70 6.01 -20.80 -5.09
N LEU A 71 5.04 -19.92 -5.25
CA LEU A 71 4.32 -19.29 -4.16
C LEU A 71 3.04 -20.06 -3.88
N ILE A 72 2.84 -20.45 -2.63
CA ILE A 72 1.62 -21.13 -2.17
C ILE A 72 1.02 -20.34 -1.04
N ASP A 73 -0.23 -19.90 -1.22
CA ASP A 73 -1.03 -19.27 -0.17
C ASP A 73 -2.26 -20.14 0.12
N GLN A 74 -2.20 -20.87 1.24
CA GLN A 74 -3.28 -21.78 1.66
C GLN A 74 -4.54 -21.08 2.16
N MET A 75 -4.43 -19.78 2.49
CA MET A 75 -5.51 -18.95 3.02
C MET A 75 -5.68 -17.67 2.21
N CYS A 76 -5.57 -17.79 0.90
CA CYS A 76 -5.41 -16.67 -0.03
C CYS A 76 -6.56 -15.64 -0.02
N GLY A 77 -7.73 -15.99 0.46
CA GLY A 77 -8.89 -15.11 0.41
C GLY A 77 -9.18 -14.66 -1.03
N SER A 78 -9.10 -13.34 -1.28
CA SER A 78 -9.25 -12.75 -2.62
C SER A 78 -7.97 -12.76 -3.47
N GLY A 79 -6.92 -13.46 -3.05
CA GLY A 79 -5.67 -13.59 -3.79
C GLY A 79 -4.77 -12.36 -3.78
N THR A 80 -4.74 -11.59 -2.68
CA THR A 80 -3.95 -10.35 -2.64
C THR A 80 -2.44 -10.57 -2.72
N ILE A 81 -1.95 -11.74 -2.26
CA ILE A 81 -0.52 -12.10 -2.28
C ILE A 81 -0.14 -12.79 -3.60
N LEU A 82 -1.09 -13.47 -4.23
CA LEU A 82 -0.90 -14.16 -5.51
C LEU A 82 -1.02 -13.22 -6.69
#